data_ba6177a12b67f92ea4a2dc7797dc945c
#
_entry.id   ba6177a12b67f92ea4a2dc7797dc945c
#
_cell.length_a   1.000
_cell.length_b   1.000
_cell.length_c   1.000
_cell.angle_alpha   90.00
_cell.angle_beta   90.00
_cell.angle_gamma   90.00
#
_symmetry.space_group_name_H-M   'P 1'
#
loop_
_entity.id
_entity.type
_entity.pdbx_description
1 polymer ?
#
loop_
_entity_poly.entity_id
_entity_poly.type
_entity_poly.pdbx_seq_one_letter_code
_entity_poly.pdbx_strand_id
1 'polypeptide(L)'
;MGIKGSSTRQVFFNDCKVPAENLLSERQNGFKIAVNILNIGRIKLAGAALGGAKAVVDMSVKYANERMQFGKPISAFGAIRQKLADQATYCYVVESATYRCSNDMEKAIE
;
A
#
# COMPACT_ATOMS: atom_id res chain seq x y z
N MET A 1 -1.34 14.87 1.60
CA MET A 1 -2.68 15.30 2.05
C MET A 1 -3.38 14.11 2.69
N GLY A 2 -4.12 14.30 3.77
CA GLY A 2 -5.02 13.29 4.35
C GLY A 2 -4.68 12.83 5.76
N ILE A 3 -3.44 12.59 6.11
CA ILE A 3 -3.06 12.11 7.46
C ILE A 3 -2.90 13.31 8.41
N LYS A 4 -4.02 13.83 8.92
CA LYS A 4 -4.02 15.00 9.82
C LYS A 4 -3.66 14.65 11.26
N GLY A 5 -3.80 13.40 11.67
CA GLY A 5 -3.47 12.91 13.01
C GLY A 5 -1.98 12.64 13.24
N SER A 6 -1.17 12.72 12.20
CA SER A 6 0.28 12.56 12.25
C SER A 6 0.99 13.85 11.85
N SER A 7 2.00 14.26 12.58
CA SER A 7 2.80 15.44 12.27
C SER A 7 4.14 15.06 11.67
N THR A 8 4.48 15.66 10.52
CA THR A 8 5.81 15.56 9.92
C THR A 8 6.62 16.78 10.38
N ARG A 9 7.73 16.54 11.08
CA ARG A 9 8.53 17.58 11.74
C ARG A 9 9.99 17.45 11.37
N GLN A 10 10.70 18.57 11.47
CA GLN A 10 12.15 18.58 11.50
C GLN A 10 12.62 18.19 12.91
N VAL A 11 13.68 17.38 12.98
CA VAL A 11 14.32 16.97 14.23
C VAL A 11 15.72 17.58 14.26
N PHE A 12 16.04 18.26 15.34
CA PHE A 12 17.32 18.93 15.53
C PHE A 12 18.09 18.24 16.67
N PHE A 13 19.38 18.02 16.47
CA PHE A 13 20.29 17.48 17.47
C PHE A 13 21.35 18.55 17.77
N ASN A 14 21.29 19.17 18.95
CA ASN A 14 22.24 20.19 19.38
C ASN A 14 23.17 19.58 20.43
N ASP A 15 24.46 19.49 20.11
CA ASP A 15 25.52 18.98 20.98
C ASP A 15 25.23 17.61 21.64
N CYS A 16 24.48 16.77 20.94
CA CYS A 16 24.11 15.43 21.40
C CYS A 16 25.32 14.50 21.28
N LYS A 17 25.87 14.12 22.42
CA LYS A 17 26.98 13.15 22.49
C LYS A 17 26.44 11.73 22.36
N VAL A 18 26.91 11.02 21.36
CA VAL A 18 26.54 9.61 21.10
C VAL A 18 27.84 8.78 21.12
N PRO A 19 27.86 7.62 21.81
CA PRO A 19 29.00 6.72 21.77
C PRO A 19 29.34 6.28 20.34
N ALA A 20 30.64 6.17 20.02
CA ALA A 20 31.10 5.86 18.67
C ALA A 20 30.65 4.47 18.19
N GLU A 21 30.50 3.52 19.11
CA GLU A 21 30.02 2.17 18.87
C GLU A 21 28.54 2.11 18.39
N ASN A 22 27.78 3.18 18.63
CA ASN A 22 26.40 3.29 18.15
C ASN A 22 26.29 3.77 16.69
N LEU A 23 27.43 3.94 16.01
CA LEU A 23 27.43 4.31 14.59
C LEU A 23 26.84 3.17 13.74
N LEU A 24 25.72 3.42 13.07
CA LEU A 24 25.12 2.48 12.16
C LEU A 24 25.85 2.53 10.81
N SER A 25 26.61 1.47 10.48
CA SER A 25 27.43 1.40 9.27
C SER A 25 28.58 2.46 9.27
N GLU A 26 29.04 2.88 8.11
CA GLU A 26 30.10 3.87 7.95
C GLU A 26 29.57 5.31 8.03
N ARG A 27 30.46 6.25 8.34
CA ARG A 27 30.10 7.68 8.33
C ARG A 27 29.59 8.09 6.94
N GLN A 28 28.61 8.99 6.92
CA GLN A 28 27.96 9.53 5.72
C GLN A 28 27.08 8.52 4.94
N ASN A 29 26.91 7.29 5.42
CA ASN A 29 26.10 6.26 4.78
C ASN A 29 24.60 6.32 5.15
N GLY A 30 24.22 7.18 6.09
CA GLY A 30 22.86 7.25 6.63
C GLY A 30 21.76 7.50 5.58
N PHE A 31 22.04 8.35 4.58
CA PHE A 31 21.09 8.61 3.49
C PHE A 31 20.80 7.33 2.67
N LYS A 32 21.84 6.57 2.33
CA LYS A 32 21.71 5.31 1.58
C LYS A 32 20.88 4.29 2.37
N ILE A 33 21.12 4.18 3.67
CA ILE A 33 20.35 3.30 4.57
C ILE A 33 18.88 3.72 4.59
N ALA A 34 18.61 5.01 4.77
CA ALA A 34 17.24 5.54 4.81
C ALA A 34 16.47 5.28 3.51
N VAL A 35 17.11 5.48 2.35
CA VAL A 35 16.49 5.23 1.03
C VAL A 35 16.20 3.73 0.84
N ASN A 36 17.09 2.85 1.26
CA ASN A 36 16.88 1.41 1.19
C ASN A 36 15.68 0.95 2.05
N ILE A 37 15.53 1.49 3.25
CA ILE A 37 14.36 1.21 4.10
C ILE A 37 13.05 1.66 3.43
N LEU A 38 13.07 2.79 2.71
CA LEU A 38 11.90 3.26 1.97
C LEU A 38 11.47 2.30 0.85
N ASN A 39 12.39 1.58 0.22
CA ASN A 39 12.04 0.57 -0.78
C ASN A 39 11.21 -0.57 -0.17
N ILE A 40 11.60 -1.06 1.00
CA ILE A 40 10.82 -2.05 1.76
C ILE A 40 9.45 -1.47 2.17
N GLY A 41 9.42 -0.22 2.61
CA GLY A 41 8.20 0.48 2.98
C GLY A 41 7.17 0.57 1.83
N ARG A 42 7.64 0.78 0.60
CA ARG A 42 6.78 0.84 -0.60
C ARG A 42 6.06 -0.49 -0.87
N ILE A 43 6.75 -1.62 -0.73
CA ILE A 43 6.14 -2.95 -0.92
C ILE A 43 5.14 -3.25 0.19
N LYS A 44 5.46 -2.92 1.43
CA LYS A 44 4.51 -3.04 2.55
C LYS A 44 3.24 -2.22 2.31
N LEU A 45 3.39 -1.00 1.80
CA LEU A 45 2.27 -0.13 1.46
C LEU A 45 1.42 -0.70 0.32
N ALA A 46 2.07 -1.29 -0.70
CA ALA A 46 1.35 -1.97 -1.80
C ALA A 46 0.49 -3.13 -1.27
N GLY A 47 1.03 -3.96 -0.37
CA GLY A 47 0.28 -5.05 0.27
C GLY A 47 -0.92 -4.54 1.09
N ALA A 48 -0.73 -3.48 1.87
CA ALA A 48 -1.80 -2.87 2.65
C ALA A 48 -2.91 -2.29 1.74
N ALA A 49 -2.53 -1.58 0.67
CA ALA A 49 -3.47 -1.01 -0.30
C ALA A 49 -4.26 -2.11 -1.04
N LEU A 50 -3.59 -3.21 -1.41
CA LEU A 50 -4.23 -4.36 -2.04
C LEU A 50 -5.28 -4.99 -1.11
N GLY A 51 -4.95 -5.21 0.17
CA GLY A 51 -5.90 -5.74 1.15
C GLY A 51 -7.14 -4.86 1.29
N GLY A 52 -6.96 -3.56 1.36
CA GLY A 52 -8.06 -2.59 1.38
C GLY A 52 -8.90 -2.61 0.09
N ALA A 53 -8.25 -2.69 -1.08
CA ALA A 53 -8.94 -2.77 -2.36
C ALA A 53 -9.81 -4.03 -2.47
N LYS A 54 -9.31 -5.20 -2.07
CA LYS A 54 -10.08 -6.46 -2.07
C LYS A 54 -11.32 -6.35 -1.17
N ALA A 55 -11.19 -5.82 0.03
CA ALA A 55 -12.32 -5.60 0.93
C ALA A 55 -13.38 -4.66 0.33
N VAL A 56 -12.94 -3.59 -0.35
CA VAL A 56 -13.87 -2.65 -1.02
C VAL A 56 -14.60 -3.32 -2.18
N VAL A 57 -13.93 -4.19 -2.96
CA VAL A 57 -14.60 -4.95 -4.04
C VAL A 57 -15.69 -5.84 -3.48
N ASP A 58 -15.40 -6.61 -2.42
CA ASP A 58 -16.37 -7.49 -1.78
C ASP A 58 -17.59 -6.71 -1.25
N MET A 59 -17.35 -5.59 -0.59
CA MET A 59 -18.41 -4.68 -0.11
C MET A 59 -19.24 -4.11 -1.28
N SER A 60 -18.59 -3.74 -2.38
CA SER A 60 -19.25 -3.19 -3.56
C SER A 60 -20.15 -4.21 -4.24
N VAL A 61 -19.67 -5.45 -4.37
CA VAL A 61 -20.44 -6.58 -4.92
C VAL A 61 -21.66 -6.87 -4.06
N LYS A 62 -21.46 -6.97 -2.74
CA LYS A 62 -22.56 -7.18 -1.79
C LYS A 62 -23.60 -6.08 -1.91
N TYR A 63 -23.18 -4.82 -1.82
CA TYR A 63 -24.10 -3.69 -1.92
C TYR A 63 -24.86 -3.67 -3.26
N ALA A 64 -24.17 -3.92 -4.38
CA ALA A 64 -24.80 -3.92 -5.69
C ALA A 64 -25.88 -5.01 -5.84
N ASN A 65 -25.74 -6.12 -5.16
CA ASN A 65 -26.72 -7.21 -5.15
C ASN A 65 -27.93 -6.94 -4.20
N GLU A 66 -27.70 -6.18 -3.15
CA GLU A 66 -28.75 -5.86 -2.15
C GLU A 66 -29.55 -4.59 -2.53
N ARG A 67 -28.90 -3.60 -3.15
CA ARG A 67 -29.55 -2.32 -3.48
C ARG A 67 -30.52 -2.45 -4.63
N MET A 68 -31.79 -2.24 -4.35
CA MET A 68 -32.85 -2.26 -5.35
C MET A 68 -33.10 -0.87 -5.95
N GLN A 69 -33.15 -0.76 -7.28
CA GLN A 69 -33.62 0.40 -8.02
C GLN A 69 -34.30 -0.04 -9.30
N PHE A 70 -35.34 0.68 -9.72
CA PHE A 70 -36.11 0.37 -10.92
C PHE A 70 -36.64 -1.08 -10.98
N GLY A 71 -37.03 -1.60 -9.79
CA GLY A 71 -37.59 -2.95 -9.66
C GLY A 71 -36.59 -4.11 -9.69
N LYS A 72 -35.28 -3.84 -9.68
CA LYS A 72 -34.22 -4.89 -9.70
C LYS A 72 -32.96 -4.45 -8.95
N PRO A 73 -32.07 -5.40 -8.56
CA PRO A 73 -30.80 -5.07 -7.96
C PRO A 73 -29.96 -4.24 -8.93
N ILE A 74 -29.17 -3.29 -8.41
CA ILE A 74 -28.32 -2.45 -9.28
C ILE A 74 -27.23 -3.25 -9.99
N SER A 75 -26.86 -4.43 -9.49
CA SER A 75 -25.97 -5.37 -10.17
C SER A 75 -26.52 -5.87 -11.54
N ALA A 76 -27.82 -5.75 -11.77
CA ALA A 76 -28.43 -6.12 -13.06
C ALA A 76 -28.16 -5.09 -14.18
N PHE A 77 -27.65 -3.89 -13.85
CA PHE A 77 -27.35 -2.86 -14.84
C PHE A 77 -25.94 -3.02 -15.41
N GLY A 78 -25.80 -2.94 -16.74
CA GLY A 78 -24.56 -3.16 -17.45
C GLY A 78 -23.42 -2.24 -16.97
N ALA A 79 -23.70 -0.96 -16.74
CA ALA A 79 -22.71 -0.01 -16.24
C ALA A 79 -22.16 -0.36 -14.85
N ILE A 80 -22.99 -0.91 -13.95
CA ILE A 80 -22.55 -1.37 -12.63
C ILE A 80 -21.72 -2.65 -12.75
N ARG A 81 -22.19 -3.60 -13.56
CA ARG A 81 -21.45 -4.85 -13.82
C ARG A 81 -20.05 -4.57 -14.39
N GLN A 82 -19.96 -3.65 -15.34
CA GLN A 82 -18.66 -3.25 -15.90
C GLN A 82 -17.73 -2.69 -14.82
N LYS A 83 -18.23 -1.79 -13.96
CA LYS A 83 -17.42 -1.23 -12.86
C LYS A 83 -16.94 -2.30 -11.87
N LEU A 84 -17.78 -3.26 -11.53
CA LEU A 84 -17.39 -4.37 -10.64
C LEU A 84 -16.37 -5.29 -11.31
N ALA A 85 -16.51 -5.57 -12.60
CA ALA A 85 -15.56 -6.35 -13.36
C ALA A 85 -14.18 -5.66 -13.45
N ASP A 86 -14.18 -4.35 -13.71
CA ASP A 86 -12.95 -3.54 -13.73
C ASP A 86 -12.24 -3.56 -12.37
N GLN A 87 -12.99 -3.37 -11.28
CA GLN A 87 -12.43 -3.45 -9.92
C GLN A 87 -11.79 -4.80 -9.63
N ALA A 88 -12.46 -5.90 -9.95
CA ALA A 88 -11.93 -7.25 -9.77
C ALA A 88 -10.65 -7.47 -10.62
N THR A 89 -10.68 -7.01 -11.86
CA THR A 89 -9.52 -7.10 -12.77
C THR A 89 -8.34 -6.30 -12.24
N TYR A 90 -8.55 -5.07 -11.78
CA TYR A 90 -7.49 -4.26 -11.18
C TYR A 90 -6.93 -4.89 -9.91
N CYS A 91 -7.75 -5.45 -9.05
CA CYS A 91 -7.26 -6.17 -7.86
C CYS A 91 -6.37 -7.35 -8.26
N TYR A 92 -6.75 -8.14 -9.25
CA TYR A 92 -5.95 -9.26 -9.74
C TYR A 92 -4.58 -8.80 -10.29
N VAL A 93 -4.59 -7.75 -11.11
CA VAL A 93 -3.34 -7.19 -11.70
C VAL A 93 -2.42 -6.66 -10.61
N VAL A 94 -2.96 -5.88 -9.66
CA VAL A 94 -2.17 -5.30 -8.56
C VAL A 94 -1.66 -6.39 -7.62
N GLU A 95 -2.46 -7.41 -7.34
CA GLU A 95 -2.05 -8.58 -6.55
C GLU A 95 -0.87 -9.30 -7.20
N SER A 96 -0.98 -9.61 -8.49
CA SER A 96 0.07 -10.26 -9.26
C SER A 96 1.37 -9.45 -9.27
N ALA A 97 1.28 -8.13 -9.48
CA ALA A 97 2.43 -7.23 -9.44
C ALA A 97 3.07 -7.16 -8.05
N THR A 98 2.26 -7.06 -6.99
CA THR A 98 2.73 -6.98 -5.61
C THR A 98 3.50 -8.23 -5.20
N TYR A 99 2.95 -9.40 -5.46
CA TYR A 99 3.62 -10.67 -5.16
C TYR A 99 4.89 -10.88 -5.99
N ARG A 100 4.87 -10.48 -7.27
CA ARG A 100 6.07 -10.55 -8.11
C ARG A 100 7.18 -9.66 -7.57
N CYS A 101 6.89 -8.40 -7.25
CA CYS A 101 7.86 -7.47 -6.66
C CYS A 101 8.39 -7.97 -5.31
N SER A 102 7.51 -8.55 -4.46
CA SER A 102 7.92 -9.11 -3.17
C SER A 102 8.90 -10.28 -3.35
N ASN A 103 8.61 -11.21 -4.26
CA ASN A 103 9.49 -12.34 -4.56
C ASN A 103 10.84 -11.90 -5.15
N ASP A 104 10.84 -10.92 -6.05
CA ASP A 104 12.07 -10.42 -6.65
C ASP A 104 12.94 -9.67 -5.61
N MET A 105 12.32 -9.02 -4.63
CA MET A 105 13.04 -8.38 -3.53
C MET A 105 13.60 -9.40 -2.53
N GLU A 106 12.87 -10.47 -2.22
CA GLU A 106 13.35 -11.55 -1.37
C GLU A 106 14.63 -12.19 -1.92
N LYS A 107 14.63 -12.51 -3.24
CA LYS A 107 15.80 -13.03 -3.94
C LYS A 107 16.99 -12.06 -4.00
N ALA A 108 16.76 -10.77 -3.88
CA ALA A 108 17.84 -9.77 -3.88
C ALA A 108 18.46 -9.56 -2.50
N ILE A 109 17.83 -10.09 -1.44
CA ILE A 109 18.31 -10.03 -0.04
C ILE A 109 19.11 -11.29 0.32
N GLU A 110 18.79 -12.44 -0.30
CA GLU A 110 19.59 -13.67 -0.21
C GLU A 110 20.96 -13.52 -0.90
#